data_70641dc0736a8f6ff1c321803da4673f
#
_entry.id   70641dc0736a8f6ff1c321803da4673f
#
_cell.length_a   1.000
_cell.length_b   1.000
_cell.length_c   1.000
_cell.angle_alpha   90.00
_cell.angle_beta   90.00
_cell.angle_gamma   90.00
#
_symmetry.space_group_name_H-M   'P 1'
#
loop_
_entity.id
_entity.type
_entity.pdbx_description
1 polymer ?
#
loop_
_entity_poly.entity_id
_entity_poly.type
_entity_poly.pdbx_seq_one_letter_code
_entity_poly.pdbx_strand_id
1 'polypeptide(L)'
;MLQVKLARDFHAYISSLAKRNPGEPDIIVSLKSAGDMKSGSLYRAALLEHLQVRPEFFYSLTQVHSQQVYVSGPQLNSTQEGDGLVAGARDHVLGVSVADCMPIFLFHAESRNFAVLHSGWRGTGIVLQALGLFQKCYGIPAEDVTAVLGPSIRSCCYQVDEARAQVFRSSWGSEAVKWRAAPPAHTLLSQHSTDNKDVHNRGSGRQAPFLDLLTANLRCLQQQGLRDIRFIDECTACTADLGSFRREGSEQFTHMLAIIGYIK
;
A
#
# COMPACT_ATOMS: atom_id res chain seq x y z
N MET A 1 -1.94 17.29 1.22
CA MET A 1 -1.95 16.34 2.36
C MET A 1 -2.07 17.09 3.68
N LEU A 2 -2.95 16.66 4.57
CA LEU A 2 -3.02 17.23 5.92
C LEU A 2 -2.07 16.42 6.81
N GLN A 3 -0.96 17.01 7.25
CA GLN A 3 -0.16 16.46 8.33
C GLN A 3 -0.88 16.77 9.65
N VAL A 4 -1.34 15.74 10.35
CA VAL A 4 -1.83 15.92 11.71
C VAL A 4 -0.73 15.51 12.65
N LYS A 5 -0.20 16.48 13.41
CA LYS A 5 0.71 16.22 14.51
C LYS A 5 -0.10 15.58 15.64
N LEU A 6 0.03 14.28 15.81
CA LEU A 6 -0.52 13.58 16.95
C LEU A 6 0.29 13.98 18.19
N ALA A 7 -0.38 14.24 19.31
CA ALA A 7 0.28 14.66 20.56
C ALA A 7 1.37 13.65 20.96
N ARG A 8 2.57 14.12 21.32
CA ARG A 8 3.80 13.38 21.63
C ARG A 8 4.46 12.70 20.41
N ASP A 9 5.09 13.49 19.53
CA ASP A 9 6.11 13.08 18.54
C ASP A 9 5.71 12.03 17.46
N PHE A 10 4.46 11.57 17.41
CA PHE A 10 3.95 10.76 16.33
C PHE A 10 3.41 11.64 15.21
N HIS A 11 4.00 11.51 14.02
CA HIS A 11 3.47 12.11 12.81
C HIS A 11 2.77 11.03 12.00
N ALA A 12 1.51 11.25 11.63
CA ALA A 12 0.79 10.38 10.71
C ALA A 12 0.27 11.20 9.53
N TYR A 13 0.30 10.62 8.34
CA TYR A 13 -0.47 11.14 7.23
C TYR A 13 -1.93 10.77 7.44
N ILE A 14 -2.75 11.76 7.70
CA ILE A 14 -4.19 11.62 7.49
C ILE A 14 -4.46 12.16 6.10
N SER A 15 -4.84 11.28 5.18
CA SER A 15 -5.22 11.73 3.85
C SER A 15 -6.51 12.56 3.96
N SER A 16 -6.40 13.87 3.75
CA SER A 16 -7.57 14.75 3.59
C SER A 16 -8.46 14.34 2.40
N LEU A 17 -7.92 13.49 1.51
CA LEU A 17 -8.64 12.90 0.40
C LEU A 17 -9.62 11.81 0.84
N ALA A 18 -9.47 11.25 2.05
CA ALA A 18 -10.35 10.21 2.56
C ALA A 18 -11.66 10.80 3.09
N LYS A 19 -11.63 11.81 3.94
CA LYS A 19 -12.85 12.37 4.55
C LYS A 19 -13.42 13.52 3.74
N ARG A 20 -14.19 13.21 2.70
CA ARG A 20 -15.04 14.20 2.03
C ARG A 20 -16.43 14.28 2.65
N ASN A 21 -16.90 13.19 3.27
CA ASN A 21 -18.23 13.07 3.85
C ASN A 21 -18.19 12.49 5.28
N PRO A 22 -19.14 12.82 6.15
CA PRO A 22 -19.17 12.37 7.54
C PRO A 22 -19.25 10.84 7.76
N GLY A 23 -19.60 10.07 6.74
CA GLY A 23 -19.72 8.60 6.83
C GLY A 23 -18.45 7.83 6.44
N GLU A 24 -17.40 8.51 5.99
CA GLU A 24 -16.18 7.86 5.52
C GLU A 24 -15.29 7.41 6.70
N PRO A 25 -14.57 6.26 6.56
CA PRO A 25 -13.64 5.79 7.57
C PRO A 25 -12.41 6.70 7.71
N ASP A 26 -11.70 6.54 8.82
CA ASP A 26 -10.38 7.11 9.00
C ASP A 26 -9.36 6.29 8.20
N ILE A 27 -8.52 6.97 7.43
CA ILE A 27 -7.40 6.39 6.70
C ILE A 27 -6.12 7.06 7.17
N ILE A 28 -5.20 6.27 7.70
CA ILE A 28 -3.95 6.73 8.30
C ILE A 28 -2.79 5.96 7.67
N VAL A 29 -1.74 6.69 7.27
CA VAL A 29 -0.44 6.10 6.93
C VAL A 29 0.61 6.75 7.84
N SER A 30 1.28 5.94 8.67
CA SER A 30 2.32 6.44 9.56
C SER A 30 3.52 6.97 8.77
N LEU A 31 4.17 8.02 9.29
CA LEU A 31 5.42 8.50 8.76
C LEU A 31 6.62 7.67 9.28
N LYS A 32 7.75 7.78 8.61
CA LYS A 32 9.03 7.19 9.05
C LYS A 32 9.42 7.62 10.47
N SER A 33 9.15 8.89 10.83
CA SER A 33 9.42 9.45 12.16
C SER A 33 8.64 8.77 13.29
N ALA A 34 7.57 8.04 12.99
CA ALA A 34 6.83 7.26 13.97
C ALA A 34 7.53 5.93 14.35
N GLY A 35 8.66 5.60 13.70
CA GLY A 35 9.43 4.38 13.92
C GLY A 35 9.00 3.22 13.00
N ASP A 36 9.71 2.10 13.12
CA ASP A 36 9.48 0.92 12.29
C ASP A 36 8.22 0.16 12.70
N MET A 37 7.21 0.15 11.83
CA MET A 37 5.88 -0.43 12.06
C MET A 37 5.76 -1.92 11.69
N LYS A 38 6.87 -2.65 11.66
CA LYS A 38 6.84 -4.11 11.45
C LYS A 38 5.98 -4.79 12.53
N SER A 39 5.49 -5.97 12.23
CA SER A 39 4.70 -6.77 13.17
C SER A 39 5.48 -7.01 14.47
N GLY A 40 4.83 -6.84 15.62
CA GLY A 40 5.44 -7.03 16.94
C GLY A 40 6.35 -5.88 17.41
N SER A 41 6.51 -4.79 16.65
CA SER A 41 7.33 -3.66 17.12
C SER A 41 6.62 -2.84 18.20
N LEU A 42 7.40 -2.27 19.12
CA LEU A 42 6.89 -1.37 20.16
C LEU A 42 6.31 -0.08 19.57
N TYR A 43 6.86 0.41 18.46
CA TYR A 43 6.35 1.59 17.75
C TYR A 43 4.94 1.37 17.23
N ARG A 44 4.69 0.20 16.63
CA ARG A 44 3.35 -0.18 16.16
C ARG A 44 2.36 -0.28 17.33
N ALA A 45 2.75 -0.90 18.43
CA ALA A 45 1.92 -1.00 19.63
C ALA A 45 1.58 0.39 20.20
N ALA A 46 2.57 1.27 20.33
CA ALA A 46 2.38 2.65 20.81
C ALA A 46 1.49 3.49 19.89
N LEU A 47 1.60 3.33 18.56
CA LEU A 47 0.71 4.01 17.60
C LEU A 47 -0.74 3.54 17.77
N LEU A 48 -0.99 2.24 17.87
CA LEU A 48 -2.33 1.69 18.03
C LEU A 48 -2.94 2.11 19.37
N GLU A 49 -2.16 2.12 20.47
CA GLU A 49 -2.58 2.63 21.76
C GLU A 49 -2.94 4.12 21.69
N HIS A 50 -2.10 4.94 21.04
CA HIS A 50 -2.36 6.37 20.84
C HIS A 50 -3.66 6.62 20.07
N LEU A 51 -3.95 5.79 19.06
CA LEU A 51 -5.19 5.82 18.28
C LEU A 51 -6.38 5.18 19.05
N GLN A 52 -6.19 4.73 20.28
CA GLN A 52 -7.19 4.04 21.10
C GLN A 52 -7.77 2.79 20.42
N VAL A 53 -6.97 2.14 19.57
CA VAL A 53 -7.36 0.90 18.88
C VAL A 53 -7.08 -0.27 19.81
N ARG A 54 -8.15 -0.94 20.26
CA ARG A 54 -8.03 -2.11 21.12
C ARG A 54 -7.46 -3.30 20.32
N PRO A 55 -6.49 -4.05 20.87
CA PRO A 55 -5.79 -5.13 20.18
C PRO A 55 -6.73 -6.20 19.57
N GLU A 56 -7.83 -6.53 20.25
CA GLU A 56 -8.82 -7.52 19.81
C GLU A 56 -9.64 -7.10 18.58
N PHE A 57 -9.62 -5.81 18.21
CA PHE A 57 -10.27 -5.27 17.01
C PHE A 57 -9.28 -4.90 15.90
N PHE A 58 -7.97 -5.04 16.15
CA PHE A 58 -6.96 -4.77 15.15
C PHE A 58 -6.59 -6.04 14.40
N TYR A 59 -6.76 -6.02 13.08
CA TYR A 59 -6.46 -7.16 12.20
C TYR A 59 -5.35 -6.82 11.22
N SER A 60 -4.37 -7.70 11.13
CA SER A 60 -3.31 -7.66 10.12
C SER A 60 -2.88 -9.08 9.78
N LEU A 61 -2.23 -9.27 8.63
CA LEU A 61 -1.80 -10.57 8.10
C LEU A 61 -0.28 -10.64 8.02
N THR A 62 0.24 -11.86 7.89
CA THR A 62 1.61 -12.10 7.44
C THR A 62 1.66 -11.86 5.93
N GLN A 63 2.20 -10.69 5.52
CA GLN A 63 2.23 -10.28 4.11
C GLN A 63 3.29 -11.07 3.34
N VAL A 64 2.88 -11.67 2.22
CA VAL A 64 3.71 -12.53 1.35
C VAL A 64 3.72 -12.06 -0.11
N HIS A 65 3.25 -10.85 -0.38
CA HIS A 65 3.11 -10.26 -1.72
C HIS A 65 2.19 -11.08 -2.65
N SER A 66 1.14 -11.65 -2.08
CA SER A 66 0.11 -12.40 -2.79
C SER A 66 -1.04 -11.50 -3.25
N GLN A 67 -2.11 -12.13 -3.76
CA GLN A 67 -3.41 -11.47 -3.99
C GLN A 67 -4.50 -12.04 -3.06
N GLN A 68 -4.10 -12.71 -1.96
CA GLN A 68 -5.04 -13.29 -1.00
C GLN A 68 -5.66 -12.21 -0.13
N VAL A 69 -6.99 -12.20 -0.07
CA VAL A 69 -7.80 -11.26 0.74
C VAL A 69 -8.74 -12.06 1.62
N TYR A 70 -8.83 -11.69 2.89
CA TYR A 70 -9.69 -12.34 3.87
C TYR A 70 -10.68 -11.36 4.48
N VAL A 71 -11.79 -11.88 4.99
CA VAL A 71 -12.71 -11.13 5.84
C VAL A 71 -12.18 -11.21 7.27
N SER A 72 -12.00 -10.06 7.94
CA SER A 72 -11.52 -10.00 9.32
C SER A 72 -12.54 -10.56 10.29
N GLY A 73 -12.06 -11.25 11.31
CA GLY A 73 -12.89 -11.87 12.33
C GLY A 73 -12.11 -12.88 13.17
N PRO A 74 -12.75 -13.49 14.19
CA PRO A 74 -12.09 -14.40 15.13
C PRO A 74 -11.52 -15.67 14.50
N GLN A 75 -11.90 -15.99 13.25
CA GLN A 75 -11.36 -17.11 12.50
C GLN A 75 -9.94 -16.86 11.95
N LEU A 76 -9.49 -15.58 11.90
CA LEU A 76 -8.14 -15.25 11.46
C LEU A 76 -7.16 -15.40 12.62
N ASN A 77 -6.10 -16.16 12.38
CA ASN A 77 -4.98 -16.23 13.31
C ASN A 77 -3.88 -15.22 12.93
N SER A 78 -2.99 -14.91 13.87
CA SER A 78 -1.92 -13.93 13.69
C SER A 78 -0.86 -14.33 12.66
N THR A 79 -0.81 -15.60 12.25
CA THR A 79 0.13 -16.15 11.25
C THR A 79 -0.50 -16.36 9.89
N GLN A 80 -1.78 -15.97 9.71
CA GLN A 80 -2.46 -16.11 8.42
C GLN A 80 -1.72 -15.32 7.34
N GLU A 81 -1.29 -16.03 6.30
CA GLU A 81 -0.64 -15.41 5.14
C GLU A 81 -1.66 -14.76 4.21
N GLY A 82 -1.38 -13.54 3.76
CA GLY A 82 -2.20 -12.78 2.83
C GLY A 82 -1.82 -11.32 2.79
N ASP A 83 -2.39 -10.59 1.86
CA ASP A 83 -2.01 -9.19 1.58
C ASP A 83 -3.22 -8.23 1.55
N GLY A 84 -4.40 -8.71 1.95
CA GLY A 84 -5.57 -7.87 2.02
C GLY A 84 -6.60 -8.34 3.05
N LEU A 85 -7.31 -7.37 3.63
CA LEU A 85 -8.39 -7.59 4.58
C LEU A 85 -9.60 -6.75 4.18
N VAL A 86 -10.78 -7.37 4.27
CA VAL A 86 -12.09 -6.70 4.24
C VAL A 86 -12.66 -6.75 5.66
N ALA A 87 -13.27 -5.67 6.13
CA ALA A 87 -13.84 -5.63 7.48
C ALA A 87 -15.05 -6.56 7.61
N GLY A 88 -15.00 -7.46 8.59
CA GLY A 88 -16.11 -8.35 8.95
C GLY A 88 -17.10 -7.70 9.92
N ALA A 89 -16.68 -6.63 10.62
CA ALA A 89 -17.52 -5.84 11.50
C ALA A 89 -17.07 -4.36 11.48
N ARG A 90 -17.97 -3.45 11.87
CA ARG A 90 -17.76 -2.00 11.78
C ARG A 90 -16.75 -1.45 12.79
N ASP A 91 -16.54 -2.15 13.88
CA ASP A 91 -15.57 -1.81 14.94
C ASP A 91 -14.18 -2.39 14.69
N HIS A 92 -14.00 -3.17 13.61
CA HIS A 92 -12.69 -3.63 13.22
C HIS A 92 -11.82 -2.46 12.71
N VAL A 93 -10.52 -2.58 12.94
CA VAL A 93 -9.49 -1.73 12.39
C VAL A 93 -8.52 -2.61 11.63
N LEU A 94 -8.27 -2.31 10.37
CA LEU A 94 -7.46 -3.12 9.48
C LEU A 94 -6.14 -2.43 9.19
N GLY A 95 -5.05 -3.19 9.13
CA GLY A 95 -3.73 -2.63 8.85
C GLY A 95 -2.84 -3.50 7.99
N VAL A 96 -2.05 -2.85 7.12
CA VAL A 96 -0.96 -3.45 6.36
C VAL A 96 0.32 -2.65 6.54
N SER A 97 1.47 -3.33 6.57
CA SER A 97 2.79 -2.68 6.60
C SER A 97 3.29 -2.45 5.18
N VAL A 98 3.82 -1.26 4.91
CA VAL A 98 4.31 -0.89 3.58
C VAL A 98 5.66 -0.16 3.67
N ALA A 99 6.52 -0.45 2.69
CA ALA A 99 7.73 0.31 2.39
C ALA A 99 7.97 0.16 0.88
N ASP A 100 7.50 1.12 0.08
CA ASP A 100 7.43 1.15 -1.38
C ASP A 100 6.18 0.52 -2.00
N CYS A 101 5.67 -0.61 -1.49
CA CYS A 101 4.40 -1.16 -1.97
C CYS A 101 3.24 -0.22 -1.67
N MET A 102 2.22 -0.21 -2.53
CA MET A 102 1.08 0.68 -2.43
C MET A 102 0.04 0.15 -1.45
N PRO A 103 -0.31 0.87 -0.38
CA PRO A 103 -1.52 0.58 0.36
C PRO A 103 -2.74 1.07 -0.42
N ILE A 104 -3.75 0.22 -0.56
CA ILE A 104 -5.02 0.57 -1.21
C ILE A 104 -6.12 0.39 -0.18
N PHE A 105 -6.92 1.42 -0.03
CA PHE A 105 -8.08 1.45 0.85
C PHE A 105 -9.34 1.47 0.01
N LEU A 106 -10.28 0.59 0.33
CA LEU A 106 -11.59 0.55 -0.30
C LEU A 106 -12.65 0.77 0.77
N PHE A 107 -13.72 1.50 0.46
CA PHE A 107 -14.85 1.62 1.37
C PHE A 107 -16.15 1.94 0.64
N HIS A 108 -17.25 1.57 1.28
CA HIS A 108 -18.61 1.98 0.93
C HIS A 108 -19.21 2.73 2.13
N ALA A 109 -19.37 4.05 1.99
CA ALA A 109 -19.68 4.94 3.12
C ALA A 109 -21.04 4.63 3.78
N GLU A 110 -22.07 4.30 2.99
CA GLU A 110 -23.42 4.06 3.51
C GLU A 110 -23.48 2.81 4.39
N SER A 111 -22.91 1.68 3.92
CA SER A 111 -22.91 0.43 4.69
C SER A 111 -21.78 0.36 5.72
N ARG A 112 -20.80 1.29 5.63
CA ARG A 112 -19.60 1.35 6.48
C ARG A 112 -18.72 0.10 6.34
N ASN A 113 -18.75 -0.58 5.19
CA ASN A 113 -17.81 -1.64 4.84
C ASN A 113 -16.51 -1.03 4.30
N PHE A 114 -15.38 -1.63 4.63
CA PHE A 114 -14.08 -1.13 4.21
C PHE A 114 -13.04 -2.26 4.10
N ALA A 115 -11.92 -1.97 3.44
CA ALA A 115 -10.83 -2.89 3.21
C ALA A 115 -9.49 -2.17 3.16
N VAL A 116 -8.41 -2.89 3.48
CA VAL A 116 -7.03 -2.46 3.24
C VAL A 116 -6.28 -3.55 2.48
N LEU A 117 -5.48 -3.15 1.48
CA LEU A 117 -4.76 -4.05 0.60
C LEU A 117 -3.31 -3.59 0.47
N HIS A 118 -2.39 -4.56 0.40
CA HIS A 118 -0.98 -4.36 0.13
C HIS A 118 -0.69 -4.71 -1.34
N SER A 119 -0.41 -3.73 -2.18
CA SER A 119 -0.19 -3.90 -3.62
C SER A 119 1.26 -3.58 -4.00
N GLY A 120 2.10 -4.59 -4.04
CA GLY A 120 3.40 -4.57 -4.72
C GLY A 120 3.25 -5.01 -6.19
N TRP A 121 4.36 -5.22 -6.90
CA TRP A 121 4.31 -5.62 -8.31
C TRP A 121 3.65 -6.99 -8.53
N ARG A 122 3.82 -7.95 -7.59
CA ARG A 122 3.13 -9.26 -7.62
C ARG A 122 1.68 -9.16 -7.16
N GLY A 123 1.42 -8.29 -6.20
CA GLY A 123 0.09 -8.06 -5.62
C GLY A 123 -0.78 -7.10 -6.43
N THR A 124 -0.27 -6.49 -7.51
CA THR A 124 -1.08 -5.64 -8.39
C THR A 124 -2.27 -6.44 -8.92
N GLY A 125 -3.48 -5.87 -8.82
CA GLY A 125 -4.74 -6.59 -9.12
C GLY A 125 -5.42 -7.22 -7.90
N ILE A 126 -4.82 -7.19 -6.70
CA ILE A 126 -5.46 -7.65 -5.44
C ILE A 126 -6.83 -7.02 -5.19
N VAL A 127 -7.07 -5.82 -5.75
CA VAL A 127 -8.36 -5.12 -5.67
C VAL A 127 -9.53 -5.95 -6.22
N LEU A 128 -9.29 -6.81 -7.22
CA LEU A 128 -10.32 -7.69 -7.80
C LEU A 128 -10.87 -8.67 -6.77
N GLN A 129 -9.99 -9.22 -5.93
CA GLN A 129 -10.40 -10.13 -4.86
C GLN A 129 -11.22 -9.41 -3.78
N ALA A 130 -10.80 -8.21 -3.39
CA ALA A 130 -11.52 -7.41 -2.40
C ALA A 130 -12.90 -6.98 -2.93
N LEU A 131 -13.00 -6.49 -4.17
CA LEU A 131 -14.28 -6.12 -4.79
C LEU A 131 -15.21 -7.33 -4.93
N GLY A 132 -14.65 -8.50 -5.27
CA GLY A 132 -15.41 -9.75 -5.27
C GLY A 132 -16.00 -10.10 -3.90
N LEU A 133 -15.26 -9.84 -2.81
CA LEU A 133 -15.76 -10.01 -1.43
C LEU A 133 -16.82 -8.96 -1.07
N PHE A 134 -16.66 -7.68 -1.49
CA PHE A 134 -17.69 -6.64 -1.31
C PHE A 134 -19.00 -7.08 -1.95
N GLN A 135 -18.95 -7.54 -3.20
CA GLN A 135 -20.13 -8.03 -3.91
C GLN A 135 -20.71 -9.29 -3.26
N LYS A 136 -19.88 -10.31 -2.97
CA LYS A 136 -20.33 -11.62 -2.48
C LYS A 136 -20.88 -11.57 -1.06
N CYS A 137 -20.19 -10.85 -0.15
CA CYS A 137 -20.51 -10.86 1.28
C CYS A 137 -21.50 -9.76 1.68
N TYR A 138 -21.52 -8.64 0.93
CA TYR A 138 -22.28 -7.44 1.33
C TYR A 138 -23.22 -6.93 0.24
N GLY A 139 -23.21 -7.51 -0.96
CA GLY A 139 -24.06 -7.08 -2.08
C GLY A 139 -23.67 -5.70 -2.65
N ILE A 140 -22.44 -5.24 -2.40
CA ILE A 140 -21.96 -3.92 -2.80
C ILE A 140 -21.28 -4.05 -4.17
N PRO A 141 -21.81 -3.41 -5.22
CA PRO A 141 -21.18 -3.43 -6.53
C PRO A 141 -19.97 -2.49 -6.59
N ALA A 142 -19.05 -2.75 -7.51
CA ALA A 142 -17.78 -2.04 -7.58
C ALA A 142 -17.94 -0.52 -7.83
N GLU A 143 -18.95 -0.11 -8.59
CA GLU A 143 -19.24 1.31 -8.89
C GLU A 143 -19.63 2.13 -7.67
N ASP A 144 -20.05 1.51 -6.59
CA ASP A 144 -20.44 2.17 -5.34
C ASP A 144 -19.29 2.21 -4.31
N VAL A 145 -18.17 1.54 -4.63
CA VAL A 145 -16.97 1.52 -3.78
C VAL A 145 -16.09 2.73 -4.10
N THR A 146 -15.67 3.43 -3.05
CA THR A 146 -14.60 4.44 -3.14
C THR A 146 -13.25 3.77 -2.91
N ALA A 147 -12.26 4.12 -3.73
CA ALA A 147 -10.88 3.70 -3.57
C ALA A 147 -9.96 4.88 -3.22
N VAL A 148 -9.05 4.68 -2.25
CA VAL A 148 -7.97 5.61 -1.94
C VAL A 148 -6.64 4.87 -2.05
N LEU A 149 -5.77 5.31 -2.96
CA LEU A 149 -4.45 4.75 -3.17
C LEU A 149 -3.43 5.59 -2.40
N GLY A 150 -2.72 4.97 -1.47
CA GLY A 150 -1.69 5.63 -0.67
C GLY A 150 -0.37 5.84 -1.41
N PRO A 151 0.62 6.45 -0.73
CA PRO A 151 1.95 6.68 -1.29
C PRO A 151 2.65 5.36 -1.60
N SER A 152 3.40 5.31 -2.68
CA SER A 152 4.17 4.13 -3.09
C SER A 152 5.41 4.53 -3.88
N ILE A 153 6.30 3.58 -4.13
CA ILE A 153 7.39 3.84 -5.08
C ILE A 153 6.81 4.09 -6.47
N ARG A 154 7.31 5.14 -7.13
CA ARG A 154 6.82 5.58 -8.44
C ARG A 154 7.81 5.23 -9.54
N SER A 155 7.36 5.35 -10.79
CA SER A 155 8.20 5.11 -11.96
C SER A 155 9.45 6.01 -12.05
N CYS A 156 9.59 7.04 -11.21
CA CYS A 156 10.86 7.79 -11.09
C CYS A 156 11.97 6.96 -10.42
N CYS A 157 11.62 6.00 -9.53
CA CYS A 157 12.56 5.24 -8.71
C CYS A 157 12.43 3.72 -8.84
N TYR A 158 11.32 3.20 -9.37
CA TYR A 158 11.06 1.76 -9.39
C TYR A 158 11.67 1.06 -10.61
N GLN A 159 12.98 1.17 -10.77
CA GLN A 159 13.72 0.41 -11.79
C GLN A 159 13.65 -1.09 -11.47
N VAL A 160 13.46 -1.90 -12.51
CA VAL A 160 13.42 -3.38 -12.44
C VAL A 160 14.20 -3.99 -13.63
N ASP A 161 14.36 -5.32 -13.62
CA ASP A 161 14.87 -6.06 -14.77
C ASP A 161 13.84 -6.11 -15.91
N GLU A 162 14.31 -6.45 -17.12
CA GLU A 162 13.46 -6.49 -18.31
C GLU A 162 12.40 -7.60 -18.24
N ALA A 163 12.72 -8.75 -17.62
CA ALA A 163 11.78 -9.85 -17.51
C ALA A 163 10.57 -9.47 -16.64
N ARG A 164 10.82 -8.84 -15.49
CA ARG A 164 9.76 -8.32 -14.60
C ARG A 164 8.94 -7.23 -15.30
N ALA A 165 9.59 -6.32 -16.02
CA ALA A 165 8.91 -5.29 -16.79
C ALA A 165 8.00 -5.86 -17.87
N GLN A 166 8.45 -6.91 -18.55
CA GLN A 166 7.66 -7.56 -19.60
C GLN A 166 6.41 -8.25 -19.03
N VAL A 167 6.56 -8.99 -17.91
CA VAL A 167 5.42 -9.60 -17.22
C VAL A 167 4.43 -8.52 -16.77
N PHE A 168 4.92 -7.45 -16.15
CA PHE A 168 4.07 -6.37 -15.67
C PHE A 168 3.34 -5.62 -16.82
N ARG A 169 4.05 -5.37 -17.92
CA ARG A 169 3.49 -4.77 -19.13
C ARG A 169 2.39 -5.64 -19.75
N SER A 170 2.60 -6.95 -19.80
CA SER A 170 1.61 -7.88 -20.36
C SER A 170 0.33 -7.93 -19.54
N SER A 171 0.44 -7.80 -18.22
CA SER A 171 -0.71 -7.83 -17.31
C SER A 171 -1.45 -6.50 -17.21
N TRP A 172 -0.72 -5.36 -17.24
CA TRP A 172 -1.26 -4.04 -16.87
C TRP A 172 -1.17 -2.99 -17.98
N GLY A 173 -0.63 -3.34 -19.14
CA GLY A 173 -0.51 -2.47 -20.30
C GLY A 173 0.82 -1.72 -20.38
N SER A 174 1.07 -1.13 -21.55
CA SER A 174 2.32 -0.43 -21.86
C SER A 174 2.54 0.81 -20.99
N GLU A 175 1.47 1.49 -20.60
CA GLU A 175 1.55 2.71 -19.77
C GLU A 175 2.05 2.43 -18.33
N ALA A 176 1.89 1.20 -17.84
CA ALA A 176 2.36 0.80 -16.53
C ALA A 176 3.89 0.58 -16.44
N VAL A 177 4.60 0.66 -17.58
CA VAL A 177 6.06 0.53 -17.65
C VAL A 177 6.64 1.72 -18.41
N LYS A 178 7.54 2.47 -17.76
CA LYS A 178 8.24 3.60 -18.36
C LYS A 178 9.67 3.20 -18.69
N TRP A 179 10.14 3.51 -19.89
CA TRP A 179 11.52 3.31 -20.30
C TRP A 179 12.27 4.64 -20.18
N ARG A 180 13.38 4.65 -19.46
CA ARG A 180 14.20 5.84 -19.21
C ARG A 180 15.68 5.50 -19.23
N ALA A 181 16.54 6.51 -19.43
CA ALA A 181 17.97 6.33 -19.22
C ALA A 181 18.23 5.79 -17.80
N ALA A 182 18.99 4.70 -17.73
CA ALA A 182 19.39 4.15 -16.43
C ALA A 182 20.23 5.18 -15.67
N PRO A 183 19.98 5.42 -14.37
CA PRO A 183 20.85 6.27 -13.59
C PRO A 183 22.25 5.65 -13.54
N PRO A 184 23.32 6.49 -13.40
CA PRO A 184 24.68 5.98 -13.24
C PRO A 184 24.77 4.99 -12.08
N ALA A 185 25.61 3.96 -12.22
CA ALA A 185 25.71 2.86 -11.25
C ALA A 185 26.02 3.31 -9.81
N HIS A 186 26.70 4.46 -9.65
CA HIS A 186 27.01 5.05 -8.35
C HIS A 186 25.85 5.81 -7.69
N THR A 187 24.78 6.10 -8.41
CA THR A 187 23.58 6.75 -7.88
C THR A 187 22.64 5.74 -7.21
N LEU A 188 22.85 4.45 -7.43
CA LEU A 188 22.06 3.36 -6.88
C LEU A 188 22.66 2.91 -5.54
N LEU A 189 22.63 3.80 -4.54
CA LEU A 189 23.00 3.45 -3.17
C LEU A 189 22.04 2.35 -2.66
N SER A 190 22.62 1.23 -2.20
CA SER A 190 21.98 0.11 -1.53
C SER A 190 21.00 -0.74 -2.35
N GLN A 191 21.43 -1.35 -3.45
CA GLN A 191 20.71 -2.47 -4.07
C GLN A 191 21.23 -3.81 -3.52
N HIS A 192 20.85 -4.14 -2.29
CA HIS A 192 20.98 -5.49 -1.75
C HIS A 192 19.63 -6.19 -1.82
N SER A 193 19.14 -6.47 -3.02
CA SER A 193 18.16 -7.53 -3.19
C SER A 193 18.84 -8.67 -3.92
N THR A 194 18.85 -9.84 -3.30
CA THR A 194 19.40 -11.09 -3.83
C THR A 194 18.77 -11.50 -5.18
N ASP A 195 17.67 -10.86 -5.56
CA ASP A 195 16.95 -11.09 -6.83
C ASP A 195 17.48 -10.26 -8.01
N ASN A 196 18.52 -9.43 -7.85
CA ASN A 196 18.92 -8.44 -8.86
C ASN A 196 20.39 -8.58 -9.30
N LYS A 197 20.89 -9.82 -9.47
CA LYS A 197 22.28 -10.09 -9.91
C LYS A 197 22.62 -9.50 -11.29
N ASP A 198 21.62 -9.18 -12.13
CA ASP A 198 21.83 -8.79 -13.52
C ASP A 198 21.88 -7.27 -13.77
N VAL A 199 21.67 -6.43 -12.75
CA VAL A 199 21.63 -4.96 -12.94
C VAL A 199 23.01 -4.31 -12.93
N HIS A 200 24.05 -5.02 -12.51
CA HIS A 200 25.38 -4.44 -12.23
C HIS A 200 26.29 -4.16 -13.43
N ASN A 201 25.89 -4.50 -14.66
CA ASN A 201 26.81 -4.38 -15.79
C ASN A 201 26.25 -3.66 -17.01
N ARG A 202 25.73 -2.43 -16.86
CA ARG A 202 25.18 -1.69 -18.00
C ARG A 202 25.73 -0.25 -18.08
N GLY A 203 26.49 0.00 -19.13
CA GLY A 203 27.10 1.29 -19.44
C GLY A 203 26.07 2.44 -19.53
N SER A 204 26.54 3.66 -19.30
CA SER A 204 25.81 4.91 -19.41
C SER A 204 25.13 5.07 -20.76
N GLY A 205 23.81 5.30 -20.77
CA GLY A 205 23.01 5.58 -21.98
C GLY A 205 22.00 4.49 -22.38
N ARG A 206 21.99 3.31 -21.71
CA ARG A 206 20.99 2.27 -22.00
C ARG A 206 19.66 2.60 -21.31
N GLN A 207 18.56 2.39 -22.03
CA GLN A 207 17.21 2.51 -21.48
C GLN A 207 16.96 1.36 -20.48
N ALA A 208 16.40 1.68 -19.33
CA ALA A 208 15.96 0.72 -18.32
C ALA A 208 14.46 0.85 -18.05
N PRO A 209 13.79 -0.25 -17.72
CA PRO A 209 12.37 -0.21 -17.40
C PRO A 209 12.12 0.18 -15.94
N PHE A 210 11.07 0.98 -15.73
CA PHE A 210 10.56 1.42 -14.46
C PHE A 210 9.07 1.11 -14.36
N LEU A 211 8.64 0.43 -13.29
CA LEU A 211 7.23 0.13 -13.06
C LEU A 211 6.47 1.35 -12.51
N ASP A 212 5.22 1.47 -12.91
CA ASP A 212 4.27 2.45 -12.40
C ASP A 212 3.09 1.73 -11.73
N LEU A 213 3.21 1.46 -10.44
CA LEU A 213 2.19 0.79 -9.64
C LEU A 213 0.88 1.59 -9.62
N LEU A 214 0.96 2.94 -9.60
CA LEU A 214 -0.23 3.78 -9.58
C LEU A 214 -1.01 3.62 -10.88
N THR A 215 -0.35 3.75 -12.04
CA THR A 215 -1.00 3.60 -13.34
C THR A 215 -1.66 2.22 -13.47
N ALA A 216 -0.98 1.14 -13.03
CA ALA A 216 -1.52 -0.20 -13.09
C ALA A 216 -2.77 -0.38 -12.20
N ASN A 217 -2.72 0.08 -10.94
CA ASN A 217 -3.85 -0.04 -10.02
C ASN A 217 -5.02 0.88 -10.43
N LEU A 218 -4.76 2.11 -10.89
CA LEU A 218 -5.80 3.00 -11.42
C LEU A 218 -6.56 2.36 -12.58
N ARG A 219 -5.81 1.79 -13.54
CA ARG A 219 -6.41 1.10 -14.67
C ARG A 219 -7.29 -0.08 -14.23
N CYS A 220 -6.78 -0.88 -13.29
CA CYS A 220 -7.54 -2.01 -12.75
C CYS A 220 -8.87 -1.54 -12.11
N LEU A 221 -8.83 -0.52 -11.27
CA LEU A 221 -10.03 0.03 -10.61
C LEU A 221 -11.02 0.64 -11.61
N GLN A 222 -10.53 1.39 -12.60
CA GLN A 222 -11.36 1.97 -13.66
C GLN A 222 -12.06 0.90 -14.50
N GLN A 223 -11.35 -0.19 -14.82
CA GLN A 223 -11.94 -1.32 -15.54
C GLN A 223 -13.05 -2.04 -14.76
N GLN A 224 -13.02 -1.94 -13.42
CA GLN A 224 -14.11 -2.46 -12.57
C GLN A 224 -15.27 -1.47 -12.39
N GLY A 225 -15.21 -0.30 -13.02
CA GLY A 225 -16.30 0.68 -13.00
C GLY A 225 -16.33 1.59 -11.78
N LEU A 226 -15.27 1.62 -10.94
CA LEU A 226 -15.20 2.54 -9.80
C LEU A 226 -15.26 4.00 -10.28
N ARG A 227 -16.10 4.81 -9.63
CA ARG A 227 -16.36 6.21 -9.97
C ARG A 227 -15.57 7.19 -9.10
N ASP A 228 -15.38 6.87 -7.82
CA ASP A 228 -14.58 7.69 -6.88
C ASP A 228 -13.25 7.01 -6.58
N ILE A 229 -12.21 7.44 -7.27
CA ILE A 229 -10.84 6.98 -7.08
C ILE A 229 -9.97 8.17 -6.71
N ARG A 230 -9.39 8.11 -5.52
CA ARG A 230 -8.52 9.14 -4.96
C ARG A 230 -7.12 8.56 -4.80
N PHE A 231 -6.07 9.37 -4.94
CA PHE A 231 -4.71 8.88 -4.77
C PHE A 231 -3.77 9.95 -4.23
N ILE A 232 -2.68 9.51 -3.63
CA ILE A 232 -1.57 10.34 -3.17
C ILE A 232 -0.44 10.18 -4.16
N ASP A 233 -0.11 11.24 -4.88
CA ASP A 233 0.94 11.25 -5.91
C ASP A 233 2.32 11.55 -5.30
N GLU A 234 2.75 10.71 -4.35
CA GLU A 234 4.06 10.82 -3.73
C GLU A 234 4.86 9.53 -3.88
N CYS A 235 6.12 9.68 -4.25
CA CYS A 235 7.07 8.59 -4.33
C CYS A 235 7.72 8.36 -2.97
N THR A 236 7.57 7.17 -2.39
CA THR A 236 8.19 6.81 -1.11
C THR A 236 9.71 6.94 -1.13
N ALA A 237 10.34 6.57 -2.25
CA ALA A 237 11.80 6.67 -2.39
C ALA A 237 12.31 8.12 -2.54
N CYS A 238 11.49 9.06 -3.02
CA CYS A 238 11.85 10.48 -3.15
C CYS A 238 11.51 11.28 -1.89
N THR A 239 10.51 10.86 -1.11
CA THR A 239 10.00 11.60 0.05
C THR A 239 10.68 11.10 1.32
N ALA A 240 11.49 11.94 1.96
CA ALA A 240 12.31 11.56 3.12
C ALA A 240 11.48 11.10 4.33
N ASP A 241 10.29 11.65 4.51
CA ASP A 241 9.38 11.34 5.63
C ASP A 241 8.65 10.00 5.48
N LEU A 242 8.76 9.35 4.30
CA LEU A 242 8.16 8.05 4.03
C LEU A 242 9.22 6.94 4.12
N GLY A 243 8.83 5.78 4.65
CA GLY A 243 9.66 4.58 4.65
C GLY A 243 9.81 4.02 3.23
N SER A 244 11.03 3.63 2.84
CA SER A 244 11.30 3.11 1.51
C SER A 244 12.40 2.05 1.54
N PHE A 245 12.03 0.83 1.17
CA PHE A 245 12.98 -0.26 0.99
C PHE A 245 14.04 0.08 -0.09
N ARG A 246 13.63 0.72 -1.20
CA ARG A 246 14.52 1.11 -2.29
C ARG A 246 15.57 2.12 -1.87
N ARG A 247 15.20 3.09 -1.05
CA ARG A 247 16.13 4.12 -0.57
C ARG A 247 17.00 3.64 0.59
N GLU A 248 16.43 2.88 1.53
CA GLU A 248 17.05 2.56 2.81
C GLU A 248 17.80 1.22 2.81
N GLY A 249 17.47 0.33 1.85
CA GLY A 249 18.05 -1.01 1.76
C GLY A 249 17.42 -2.02 2.71
N SER A 250 17.74 -3.30 2.51
CA SER A 250 17.08 -4.43 3.19
C SER A 250 17.30 -4.47 4.71
N GLU A 251 18.38 -3.86 5.21
CA GLU A 251 18.74 -3.96 6.63
C GLU A 251 18.19 -2.81 7.48
N GLN A 252 17.87 -1.67 6.87
CA GLN A 252 17.58 -0.43 7.62
C GLN A 252 16.28 0.25 7.23
N PHE A 253 15.49 -0.37 6.34
CA PHE A 253 14.25 0.29 5.91
C PHE A 253 13.20 0.30 7.00
N THR A 254 12.42 1.36 7.00
CA THR A 254 11.34 1.58 7.95
C THR A 254 10.01 1.20 7.32
N HIS A 255 9.29 0.25 7.93
CA HIS A 255 7.90 0.00 7.55
C HIS A 255 7.02 1.14 8.05
N MET A 256 6.12 1.58 7.19
CA MET A 256 4.96 2.40 7.56
C MET A 256 3.76 1.48 7.83
N LEU A 257 2.87 1.87 8.70
CA LEU A 257 1.58 1.19 8.93
C LEU A 257 0.47 1.98 8.24
N ALA A 258 -0.23 1.32 7.33
CA ALA A 258 -1.40 1.85 6.65
C ALA A 258 -2.65 1.24 7.28
N ILE A 259 -3.54 2.09 7.83
CA ILE A 259 -4.70 1.71 8.66
C ILE A 259 -5.97 2.28 8.06
N ILE A 260 -7.05 1.50 8.15
CA ILE A 260 -8.42 1.97 7.89
C ILE A 260 -9.36 1.46 8.98
N GLY A 261 -10.29 2.30 9.40
CA GLY A 261 -11.32 1.96 10.37
C GLY A 261 -12.11 3.19 10.80
N TYR A 262 -13.12 3.00 11.64
CA TYR A 262 -13.84 4.09 12.31
C TYR A 262 -13.22 4.30 13.69
N ILE A 263 -12.10 5.03 13.71
CA ILE A 263 -11.28 5.28 14.89
C ILE A 263 -11.91 6.43 15.67
N LYS A 264 -12.09 6.26 16.99
CA LYS A 264 -12.75 7.23 17.87
C LYS A 264 -11.80 8.28 18.38
#